data_52865af2b93803f7a6ad835d86e18385
#
_entry.id   52865af2b93803f7a6ad835d86e18385
#
_cell.length_a   1.000
_cell.length_b   1.000
_cell.length_c   1.000
_cell.angle_alpha   90.00
_cell.angle_beta   90.00
_cell.angle_gamma   90.00
#
_symmetry.space_group_name_H-M   'P 1'
#
loop_
_entity.id
_entity.type
_entity.pdbx_description
1 polymer ?
#
loop_
_entity_poly.entity_id
_entity_poly.type
_entity_poly.pdbx_seq_one_letter_code
_entity_poly.pdbx_strand_id
1 'polypeptide(L)'
;MSLHFESKTSLRYTDALSTNWERRKASKEKWNFSCQCNRCEDITEFQTYTSGLVCAQCDSGTLLVDTKDKVWSCVKCSYNKTHSEIWFTMLDPLQRSKKDCLLQQTDESILEQWLWTAQKILHQNHAWILEVEYRLLFQYSKKAKRMKKGKKPFQLRMIQLGMHLLEVSLFTG
;
A
#
# COMPACT_ATOMS: atom_id res chain seq x y z
N MET A 1 5.21 10.88 -43.24
CA MET A 1 4.40 10.55 -42.04
C MET A 1 5.26 10.77 -40.83
N SER A 2 5.14 11.93 -40.17
CA SER A 2 5.87 12.24 -38.93
C SER A 2 5.10 11.67 -37.76
N LEU A 3 5.68 10.69 -37.09
CA LEU A 3 5.18 10.20 -35.79
C LEU A 3 5.60 11.21 -34.73
N HIS A 4 4.71 12.11 -34.37
CA HIS A 4 4.86 12.93 -33.17
C HIS A 4 4.67 12.03 -31.95
N PHE A 5 5.76 11.59 -31.35
CA PHE A 5 5.76 11.05 -30.00
C PHE A 5 5.61 12.24 -29.03
N GLU A 6 4.40 12.54 -28.63
CA GLU A 6 4.16 13.41 -27.48
C GLU A 6 4.55 12.63 -26.20
N SER A 7 5.78 12.80 -25.75
CA SER A 7 6.19 12.34 -24.42
C SER A 7 5.50 13.21 -23.38
N LYS A 8 4.38 12.75 -22.85
CA LYS A 8 3.75 13.39 -21.70
C LYS A 8 4.67 13.20 -20.48
N THR A 9 5.42 14.23 -20.13
CA THR A 9 6.14 14.29 -18.86
C THR A 9 5.12 14.35 -17.73
N SER A 10 5.00 13.28 -16.94
CA SER A 10 4.15 13.28 -15.76
C SER A 10 4.98 13.69 -14.53
N LEU A 11 4.53 14.73 -13.82
CA LEU A 11 5.11 15.13 -12.54
C LEU A 11 4.49 14.31 -11.40
N ARG A 12 5.33 13.86 -10.48
CA ARG A 12 4.87 13.17 -9.28
C ARG A 12 4.42 14.20 -8.22
N TYR A 13 3.13 14.29 -7.99
CA TYR A 13 2.53 15.20 -7.00
C TYR A 13 2.34 14.57 -5.61
N THR A 14 2.40 13.26 -5.50
CA THR A 14 2.13 12.50 -4.27
C THR A 14 3.14 11.37 -4.09
N ASP A 15 3.18 10.78 -2.90
CA ASP A 15 4.01 9.61 -2.64
C ASP A 15 3.56 8.41 -3.49
N ALA A 16 4.52 7.67 -4.05
CA ALA A 16 4.26 6.47 -4.83
C ALA A 16 3.61 5.35 -4.00
N LEU A 17 3.97 5.25 -2.73
CA LEU A 17 3.45 4.29 -1.77
C LEU A 17 2.19 4.79 -1.05
N SER A 18 1.36 5.60 -1.72
CA SER A 18 0.04 6.01 -1.22
C SER A 18 -1.06 5.25 -1.94
N THR A 19 -2.15 5.00 -1.24
CA THR A 19 -3.36 4.43 -1.86
C THR A 19 -3.98 5.39 -2.86
N ASN A 20 -4.80 4.88 -3.78
CA ASN A 20 -5.46 5.70 -4.80
C ASN A 20 -6.26 6.85 -4.17
N TRP A 21 -7.06 6.56 -3.12
CA TRP A 21 -7.85 7.60 -2.45
C TRP A 21 -6.98 8.62 -1.72
N GLU A 22 -5.85 8.23 -1.11
CA GLU A 22 -4.91 9.17 -0.49
C GLU A 22 -4.26 10.09 -1.53
N ARG A 23 -3.86 9.55 -2.69
CA ARG A 23 -3.31 10.35 -3.80
C ARG A 23 -4.35 11.34 -4.34
N ARG A 24 -5.58 10.88 -4.60
CA ARG A 24 -6.67 11.75 -5.08
C ARG A 24 -7.02 12.84 -4.07
N LYS A 25 -7.08 12.48 -2.79
CA LYS A 25 -7.32 13.44 -1.70
C LYS A 25 -6.20 14.47 -1.64
N ALA A 26 -4.94 14.04 -1.61
CA ALA A 26 -3.79 14.95 -1.57
C ALA A 26 -3.72 15.89 -2.79
N SER A 27 -4.00 15.38 -3.99
CA SER A 27 -4.05 16.20 -5.21
C SER A 27 -5.16 17.25 -5.13
N LYS A 28 -6.33 16.88 -4.58
CA LYS A 28 -7.46 17.79 -4.43
C LYS A 28 -7.20 18.85 -3.38
N GLU A 29 -6.69 18.46 -2.22
CA GLU A 29 -6.49 19.39 -1.08
C GLU A 29 -5.29 20.32 -1.30
N LYS A 30 -4.16 19.81 -1.83
CA LYS A 30 -2.93 20.60 -1.98
C LYS A 30 -2.85 21.39 -3.28
N TRP A 31 -3.43 20.85 -4.35
CA TRP A 31 -3.25 21.34 -5.71
C TRP A 31 -4.55 21.65 -6.44
N ASN A 32 -5.69 21.44 -5.76
CA ASN A 32 -7.06 21.68 -6.26
C ASN A 32 -7.40 21.03 -7.61
N PHE A 33 -6.81 19.85 -7.91
CA PHE A 33 -7.18 19.06 -9.09
C PHE A 33 -7.48 17.62 -8.76
N SER A 34 -8.24 16.92 -9.63
CA SER A 34 -8.47 15.48 -9.56
C SER A 34 -7.56 14.79 -10.56
N CYS A 35 -6.66 13.93 -10.09
CA CYS A 35 -5.73 13.23 -10.96
C CYS A 35 -6.46 12.24 -11.88
N GLN A 36 -6.16 12.31 -13.18
CA GLN A 36 -6.70 11.45 -14.24
C GLN A 36 -5.58 10.68 -14.96
N CYS A 37 -4.45 10.45 -14.29
CA CYS A 37 -3.39 9.64 -14.88
C CYS A 37 -3.81 8.16 -14.95
N ASN A 38 -3.19 7.40 -15.85
CA ASN A 38 -3.51 5.99 -16.10
C ASN A 38 -3.55 5.15 -14.81
N ARG A 39 -2.60 5.38 -13.88
CA ARG A 39 -2.58 4.68 -12.60
C ARG A 39 -3.78 5.02 -11.70
N CYS A 40 -4.24 6.27 -11.69
CA CYS A 40 -5.37 6.69 -10.87
C CYS A 40 -6.72 6.25 -11.45
N GLU A 41 -6.81 6.10 -12.77
CA GLU A 41 -8.01 5.61 -13.45
C GLU A 41 -8.11 4.07 -13.43
N ASP A 42 -6.99 3.37 -13.36
CA ASP A 42 -6.96 1.92 -13.23
C ASP A 42 -7.22 1.51 -11.77
N ILE A 43 -8.35 0.85 -11.53
CA ILE A 43 -8.73 0.36 -10.19
C ILE A 43 -7.77 -0.69 -9.63
N THR A 44 -7.04 -1.40 -10.51
CA THR A 44 -6.02 -2.39 -10.13
C THR A 44 -4.66 -1.74 -9.87
N GLU A 45 -4.49 -0.47 -10.24
CA GLU A 45 -3.23 0.25 -10.18
C GLU A 45 -2.09 -0.51 -10.87
N PHE A 46 -2.30 -0.87 -12.14
CA PHE A 46 -1.41 -1.70 -12.96
C PHE A 46 -1.17 -3.09 -12.37
N GLN A 47 -2.24 -3.71 -11.83
CA GLN A 47 -2.22 -5.03 -11.18
C GLN A 47 -1.34 -5.09 -9.91
N THR A 48 -0.93 -3.95 -9.37
CA THR A 48 -0.20 -3.91 -8.10
C THR A 48 -1.11 -4.03 -6.89
N TYR A 49 -2.38 -3.65 -7.02
CA TYR A 49 -3.40 -3.71 -5.95
C TYR A 49 -3.00 -2.92 -4.70
N THR A 50 -2.26 -1.81 -4.86
CA THR A 50 -1.75 -1.01 -3.74
C THR A 50 -2.84 -0.33 -2.91
N SER A 51 -4.08 -0.34 -3.39
CA SER A 51 -5.27 0.08 -2.65
C SER A 51 -6.23 -1.08 -2.36
N GLY A 52 -5.85 -2.33 -2.64
CA GLY A 52 -6.72 -3.48 -2.53
C GLY A 52 -6.89 -4.00 -1.09
N LEU A 53 -8.04 -4.64 -0.83
CA LEU A 53 -8.32 -5.34 0.43
C LEU A 53 -8.55 -6.83 0.17
N VAL A 54 -8.35 -7.64 1.19
CA VAL A 54 -8.73 -9.07 1.15
C VAL A 54 -10.25 -9.18 1.19
N CYS A 55 -10.82 -10.02 0.36
CA CYS A 55 -12.25 -10.27 0.39
C CYS A 55 -12.64 -11.10 1.62
N ALA A 56 -13.60 -10.62 2.39
CA ALA A 56 -14.09 -11.34 3.57
C ALA A 56 -15.01 -12.52 3.24
N GLN A 57 -15.47 -12.64 1.99
CA GLN A 57 -16.43 -13.69 1.58
C GLN A 57 -15.77 -14.83 0.81
N CYS A 58 -14.64 -14.60 0.15
CA CYS A 58 -13.91 -15.64 -0.56
C CYS A 58 -12.40 -15.56 -0.26
N ASP A 59 -11.75 -16.72 -0.16
CA ASP A 59 -10.38 -16.86 0.37
C ASP A 59 -9.28 -16.26 -0.50
N SER A 60 -9.59 -15.87 -1.74
CA SER A 60 -8.57 -15.45 -2.70
C SER A 60 -8.97 -14.24 -3.56
N GLY A 61 -10.08 -13.58 -3.23
CA GLY A 61 -10.54 -12.39 -3.94
C GLY A 61 -9.96 -11.11 -3.34
N THR A 62 -9.74 -10.12 -4.20
CA THR A 62 -9.36 -8.77 -3.80
C THR A 62 -10.55 -7.84 -3.95
N LEU A 63 -10.82 -7.04 -2.92
CA LEU A 63 -11.78 -5.94 -3.01
C LEU A 63 -11.06 -4.73 -3.58
N LEU A 64 -11.63 -4.18 -4.63
CA LEU A 64 -11.17 -2.95 -5.27
C LEU A 64 -12.27 -1.90 -5.19
N VAL A 65 -11.87 -0.65 -5.00
CA VAL A 65 -12.82 0.46 -4.92
C VAL A 65 -12.92 1.18 -6.26
N ASP A 66 -14.14 1.29 -6.77
CA ASP A 66 -14.43 2.31 -7.77
C ASP A 66 -14.55 3.66 -7.08
N THR A 67 -13.65 4.57 -7.41
CA THR A 67 -13.60 5.90 -6.80
C THR A 67 -14.74 6.83 -7.25
N LYS A 68 -15.43 6.49 -8.36
CA LYS A 68 -16.60 7.22 -8.87
C LYS A 68 -17.85 6.84 -8.09
N ASP A 69 -18.11 5.55 -8.00
CA ASP A 69 -19.32 5.02 -7.35
C ASP A 69 -19.14 4.82 -5.84
N LYS A 70 -17.90 4.89 -5.34
CA LYS A 70 -17.55 4.66 -3.94
C LYS A 70 -18.03 3.30 -3.42
N VAL A 71 -17.96 2.29 -4.29
CA VAL A 71 -18.32 0.90 -3.98
C VAL A 71 -17.06 0.04 -4.06
N TRP A 72 -16.88 -0.81 -3.07
CA TRP A 72 -15.87 -1.86 -3.06
C TRP A 72 -16.48 -3.13 -3.59
N SER A 73 -15.89 -3.70 -4.61
CA SER A 73 -16.36 -4.94 -5.24
C SER A 73 -15.23 -5.97 -5.31
N CYS A 74 -15.58 -7.23 -5.04
CA CYS A 74 -14.63 -8.33 -5.17
C CYS A 74 -14.42 -8.71 -6.63
N VAL A 75 -13.17 -8.92 -7.03
CA VAL A 75 -12.83 -9.34 -8.40
C VAL A 75 -13.19 -10.80 -8.70
N LYS A 76 -13.53 -11.62 -7.68
CA LYS A 76 -13.80 -13.05 -7.81
C LYS A 76 -15.20 -13.49 -7.40
N CYS A 77 -15.89 -12.76 -6.55
CA CYS A 77 -17.23 -13.09 -6.10
C CYS A 77 -18.14 -11.86 -6.13
N SER A 78 -19.43 -12.05 -5.86
CA SER A 78 -20.43 -10.97 -5.87
C SER A 78 -20.41 -10.07 -4.62
N TYR A 79 -19.45 -10.25 -3.71
CA TYR A 79 -19.35 -9.42 -2.50
C TYR A 79 -19.05 -7.99 -2.86
N ASN A 80 -19.87 -7.08 -2.33
CA ASN A 80 -19.66 -5.64 -2.45
C ASN A 80 -20.05 -4.92 -1.16
N LYS A 81 -19.48 -3.75 -0.94
CA LYS A 81 -19.74 -2.87 0.19
C LYS A 81 -19.53 -1.41 -0.20
N THR A 82 -20.25 -0.52 0.45
CA THR A 82 -20.02 0.91 0.29
C THR A 82 -18.68 1.33 0.89
N HIS A 83 -18.11 2.41 0.38
CA HIS A 83 -16.86 2.95 0.93
C HIS A 83 -17.00 3.32 2.41
N SER A 84 -18.14 3.87 2.81
CA SER A 84 -18.40 4.23 4.21
C SER A 84 -18.37 3.02 5.13
N GLU A 85 -19.03 1.91 4.75
CA GLU A 85 -19.01 0.68 5.53
C GLU A 85 -17.59 0.17 5.73
N ILE A 86 -16.83 0.01 4.66
CA ILE A 86 -15.42 -0.46 4.71
C ILE A 86 -14.55 0.51 5.51
N TRP A 87 -14.73 1.82 5.30
CA TRP A 87 -13.94 2.83 5.99
C TRP A 87 -14.11 2.73 7.50
N PHE A 88 -15.33 2.82 8.00
CA PHE A 88 -15.59 2.85 9.44
C PHE A 88 -15.34 1.52 10.14
N THR A 89 -15.57 0.39 9.46
CA THR A 89 -15.41 -0.93 10.09
C THR A 89 -13.99 -1.48 10.02
N MET A 90 -13.22 -1.13 8.99
CA MET A 90 -11.92 -1.76 8.70
C MET A 90 -10.77 -0.74 8.59
N LEU A 91 -10.92 0.27 7.71
CA LEU A 91 -9.79 1.12 7.35
C LEU A 91 -9.45 2.16 8.41
N ASP A 92 -10.42 2.85 8.98
CA ASP A 92 -10.16 3.90 9.96
C ASP A 92 -9.52 3.37 11.25
N PRO A 93 -10.00 2.26 11.88
CA PRO A 93 -9.31 1.66 13.01
C PRO A 93 -7.89 1.22 12.69
N LEU A 94 -7.70 0.60 11.52
CA LEU A 94 -6.39 0.12 11.08
C LEU A 94 -5.42 1.28 10.78
N GLN A 95 -5.91 2.37 10.20
CA GLN A 95 -5.11 3.57 9.94
C GLN A 95 -4.66 4.26 11.23
N ARG A 96 -5.54 4.35 12.24
CA ARG A 96 -5.18 4.90 13.55
C ARG A 96 -4.10 4.06 14.22
N SER A 97 -4.29 2.74 14.29
CA SER A 97 -3.30 1.84 14.86
C SER A 97 -1.97 1.87 14.10
N LYS A 98 -1.97 2.05 12.75
CA LYS A 98 -0.77 2.26 11.96
C LYS A 98 -0.02 3.52 12.41
N LYS A 99 -0.73 4.64 12.56
CA LYS A 99 -0.12 5.89 13.01
C LYS A 99 0.54 5.74 14.38
N ASP A 100 -0.14 5.09 15.31
CA ASP A 100 0.37 4.86 16.66
C ASP A 100 1.64 3.99 16.62
N CYS A 101 1.66 2.91 15.85
CA CYS A 101 2.83 2.05 15.65
C CYS A 101 4.01 2.82 15.04
N LEU A 102 3.76 3.68 14.06
CA LEU A 102 4.81 4.46 13.40
C LEU A 102 5.36 5.58 14.30
N LEU A 103 4.54 6.14 15.19
CA LEU A 103 4.96 7.17 16.15
C LEU A 103 5.82 6.57 17.27
N GLN A 104 5.54 5.37 17.73
CA GLN A 104 6.29 4.71 18.81
C GLN A 104 7.71 4.27 18.42
N GLN A 105 8.09 4.34 17.18
CA GLN A 105 9.40 4.27 16.49
C GLN A 105 10.45 3.23 16.94
N THR A 106 10.28 2.49 18.02
CA THR A 106 11.40 1.82 18.73
C THR A 106 11.31 0.30 18.77
N ASP A 107 10.13 -0.30 18.59
CA ASP A 107 9.97 -1.75 18.75
C ASP A 107 9.51 -2.41 17.45
N GLU A 108 10.40 -3.23 16.87
CA GLU A 108 10.08 -4.00 15.68
C GLU A 108 8.95 -5.00 15.93
N SER A 109 8.78 -5.47 17.16
CA SER A 109 7.71 -6.42 17.51
C SER A 109 6.33 -5.80 17.30
N ILE A 110 6.16 -4.52 17.59
CA ILE A 110 4.91 -3.78 17.39
C ILE A 110 4.59 -3.66 15.90
N LEU A 111 5.59 -3.35 15.07
CA LEU A 111 5.42 -3.26 13.63
C LEU A 111 5.10 -4.62 13.00
N GLU A 112 5.78 -5.70 13.43
CA GLU A 112 5.50 -7.05 12.97
C GLU A 112 4.08 -7.51 13.40
N GLN A 113 3.65 -7.20 14.62
CA GLN A 113 2.31 -7.49 15.10
C GLN A 113 1.25 -6.74 14.31
N TRP A 114 1.50 -5.47 14.00
CA TRP A 114 0.61 -4.69 13.15
C TRP A 114 0.50 -5.29 11.75
N LEU A 115 1.63 -5.66 11.13
CA LEU A 115 1.65 -6.31 9.81
C LEU A 115 0.84 -7.61 9.81
N TRP A 116 1.02 -8.45 10.81
CA TRP A 116 0.27 -9.71 10.94
C TRP A 116 -1.26 -9.48 11.01
N THR A 117 -1.69 -8.41 11.68
CA THR A 117 -3.11 -8.02 11.74
C THR A 117 -3.58 -7.42 10.42
N ALA A 118 -2.79 -6.52 9.84
CA ALA A 118 -3.12 -5.81 8.61
C ALA A 118 -3.24 -6.75 7.39
N GLN A 119 -2.40 -7.76 7.28
CA GLN A 119 -2.41 -8.74 6.18
C GLN A 119 -3.68 -9.60 6.12
N LYS A 120 -4.50 -9.62 7.17
CA LYS A 120 -5.82 -10.28 7.16
C LYS A 120 -6.90 -9.41 6.49
N ILE A 121 -6.65 -8.12 6.36
CA ILE A 121 -7.60 -7.12 5.86
C ILE A 121 -7.12 -6.52 4.54
N LEU A 122 -5.84 -6.20 4.46
CA LEU A 122 -5.22 -5.52 3.34
C LEU A 122 -4.59 -6.52 2.37
N HIS A 123 -4.69 -6.23 1.06
CA HIS A 123 -3.91 -6.97 0.06
C HIS A 123 -2.41 -6.88 0.39
N GLN A 124 -1.65 -7.95 0.10
CA GLN A 124 -0.21 -8.01 0.43
C GLN A 124 0.60 -6.80 -0.08
N ASN A 125 0.26 -6.26 -1.23
CA ASN A 125 0.92 -5.09 -1.83
C ASN A 125 0.27 -3.76 -1.41
N HIS A 126 -0.60 -3.75 -0.41
CA HIS A 126 -1.27 -2.52 0.01
C HIS A 126 -0.26 -1.48 0.50
N ALA A 127 -0.45 -0.22 0.10
CA ALA A 127 0.47 0.89 0.40
C ALA A 127 0.85 0.98 1.89
N TRP A 128 -0.08 0.73 2.79
CA TRP A 128 0.18 0.78 4.24
C TRP A 128 1.04 -0.40 4.73
N ILE A 129 0.91 -1.58 4.13
CA ILE A 129 1.80 -2.71 4.41
C ILE A 129 3.22 -2.36 3.96
N LEU A 130 3.37 -1.88 2.73
CA LEU A 130 4.66 -1.51 2.17
C LEU A 130 5.35 -0.41 2.97
N GLU A 131 4.60 0.57 3.49
CA GLU A 131 5.14 1.64 4.35
C GLU A 131 5.72 1.06 5.65
N VAL A 132 5.00 0.14 6.31
CA VAL A 132 5.45 -0.48 7.56
C VAL A 132 6.62 -1.43 7.30
N GLU A 133 6.60 -2.20 6.21
CA GLU A 133 7.72 -3.06 5.80
C GLU A 133 8.98 -2.26 5.51
N TYR A 134 8.87 -1.11 4.85
CA TYR A 134 9.98 -0.20 4.63
C TYR A 134 10.59 0.29 5.96
N ARG A 135 9.74 0.62 6.93
CA ARG A 135 10.19 1.01 8.28
C ARG A 135 10.91 -0.12 9.01
N LEU A 136 10.38 -1.33 8.95
CA LEU A 136 11.02 -2.52 9.51
C LEU A 136 12.38 -2.81 8.86
N LEU A 137 12.44 -2.77 7.53
CA LEU A 137 13.69 -2.96 6.79
C LEU A 137 14.76 -1.95 7.26
N PHE A 138 14.37 -0.69 7.44
CA PHE A 138 15.27 0.35 7.92
C PHE A 138 15.75 0.09 9.36
N GLN A 139 14.87 -0.34 10.26
CA GLN A 139 15.24 -0.68 11.64
C GLN A 139 16.17 -1.89 11.70
N TYR A 140 15.85 -2.95 10.97
CA TYR A 140 16.70 -4.14 10.88
C TYR A 140 18.08 -3.82 10.27
N SER A 141 18.14 -2.96 9.26
CA SER A 141 19.41 -2.52 8.68
C SER A 141 20.30 -1.78 9.68
N LYS A 142 19.72 -0.93 10.52
CA LYS A 142 20.44 -0.25 11.62
C LYS A 142 20.96 -1.25 12.66
N LYS A 143 20.16 -2.24 13.04
CA LYS A 143 20.58 -3.29 13.98
C LYS A 143 21.70 -4.16 13.39
N ALA A 144 21.57 -4.57 12.13
CA ALA A 144 22.58 -5.38 11.46
C ALA A 144 23.94 -4.69 11.42
N LYS A 145 23.99 -3.38 11.22
CA LYS A 145 25.25 -2.59 11.27
C LYS A 145 25.89 -2.56 12.66
N ARG A 146 25.10 -2.66 13.73
CA ARG A 146 25.57 -2.62 15.13
C ARG A 146 26.00 -4.01 15.65
N MET A 147 25.54 -5.09 15.01
CA MET A 147 25.81 -6.46 15.45
C MET A 147 27.08 -6.99 14.78
N LYS A 148 28.02 -7.51 15.58
CA LYS A 148 29.19 -8.28 15.07
C LYS A 148 28.69 -9.50 14.27
N LYS A 149 29.39 -9.81 13.15
CA LYS A 149 29.08 -10.93 12.25
C LYS A 149 28.71 -12.21 13.01
N GLY A 150 27.48 -12.73 12.81
CA GLY A 150 27.13 -14.05 13.33
C GLY A 150 25.64 -14.34 13.61
N LYS A 151 24.72 -13.39 13.62
CA LYS A 151 23.29 -13.67 13.90
C LYS A 151 22.43 -13.63 12.63
N LYS A 152 22.16 -14.84 12.08
CA LYS A 152 21.43 -15.06 10.82
C LYS A 152 19.92 -14.74 10.77
N PRO A 153 19.09 -14.74 11.86
CA PRO A 153 17.63 -14.64 11.72
C PRO A 153 17.15 -13.32 11.11
N PHE A 154 17.82 -12.20 11.39
CA PHE A 154 17.45 -10.89 10.83
C PHE A 154 17.76 -10.74 9.34
N GLN A 155 18.79 -11.43 8.85
CA GLN A 155 19.19 -11.32 7.44
C GLN A 155 18.12 -11.88 6.51
N LEU A 156 17.51 -13.03 6.85
CA LEU A 156 16.46 -13.64 6.05
C LEU A 156 15.23 -12.73 5.95
N ARG A 157 14.78 -12.17 7.08
CA ARG A 157 13.62 -11.26 7.10
C ARG A 157 13.89 -9.97 6.31
N MET A 158 15.11 -9.41 6.42
CA MET A 158 15.52 -8.26 5.60
C MET A 158 15.49 -8.56 4.11
N ILE A 159 15.95 -9.74 3.69
CA ILE A 159 15.90 -10.14 2.29
C ILE A 159 14.46 -10.26 1.82
N GLN A 160 13.58 -10.91 2.58
CA GLN A 160 12.16 -11.05 2.25
C GLN A 160 11.48 -9.69 2.07
N LEU A 161 11.65 -8.78 3.03
CA LEU A 161 11.09 -7.43 2.98
C LEU A 161 11.65 -6.64 1.79
N GLY A 162 12.96 -6.72 1.56
CA GLY A 162 13.61 -6.03 0.45
C GLY A 162 13.15 -6.54 -0.91
N MET A 163 13.00 -7.83 -1.09
CA MET A 163 12.48 -8.42 -2.33
C MET A 163 11.05 -7.99 -2.60
N HIS A 164 10.16 -8.07 -1.61
CA HIS A 164 8.77 -7.65 -1.76
C HIS A 164 8.65 -6.17 -2.15
N LEU A 165 9.40 -5.29 -1.48
CA LEU A 165 9.41 -3.86 -1.81
C LEU A 165 9.94 -3.58 -3.22
N LEU A 166 10.96 -4.31 -3.67
CA LEU A 166 11.50 -4.18 -5.03
C LEU A 166 10.49 -4.64 -6.08
N GLU A 167 9.84 -5.79 -5.89
CA GLU A 167 8.82 -6.30 -6.80
C GLU A 167 7.71 -5.27 -7.02
N VAL A 168 7.15 -4.70 -5.96
CA VAL A 168 6.09 -3.70 -6.09
C VAL A 168 6.59 -2.40 -6.70
N SER A 169 7.80 -1.95 -6.36
CA SER A 169 8.35 -0.68 -6.87
C SER A 169 8.58 -0.67 -8.37
N LEU A 170 8.90 -1.82 -8.97
CA LEU A 170 9.08 -1.97 -10.42
C LEU A 170 7.79 -1.67 -11.22
N PHE A 171 6.63 -1.85 -10.60
CA PHE A 171 5.32 -1.64 -11.25
C PHE A 171 4.68 -0.28 -10.89
N THR A 172 5.22 0.45 -9.90
CA THR A 172 4.65 1.72 -9.42
C THR A 172 5.44 2.96 -9.85
N GLY A 173 6.58 2.75 -10.49
CA GLY A 173 7.52 3.81 -10.94
C GLY A 173 7.08 4.64 -12.13
#